data_1af3c04f4ef0115db8cd59e1a4eec431
#
_entry.id   1af3c04f4ef0115db8cd59e1a4eec431
#
_cell.length_a   1.000
_cell.length_b   1.000
_cell.length_c   1.000
_cell.angle_alpha   90.00
_cell.angle_beta   90.00
_cell.angle_gamma   90.00
#
_symmetry.space_group_name_H-M   'P 1'
#
loop_
_entity.id
_entity.type
_entity.pdbx_description
1 polymer ?
#
loop_
_entity_poly.entity_id
_entity_poly.type
_entity_poly.pdbx_seq_one_letter_code
_entity_poly.pdbx_strand_id
1 'polypeptide(L)'
;MEIKQPDVTVTENLISPEPDDAFIAIPVFIGYTSSLVNKTAIKLNSLADFTRSFTLSFPESGLMYYSVRHFFENGGQQAYVLSLGSDETLNDFPSFITALRQVWITQAISAENDITLIVTPDAIRFNRPDTSYIQRNLWLKFWQSVLNLCKSRRGIMALLDAPDDPELAAKCLAQFSSNDRQWGAVYWPQLNSAYRDQAQNPIVLSPTAAVAAVIQRNDNQRGVWTAPANIALAKVISPVHSYIEANALFNPDGASLNLVRSFPGKGIRIWGCRTLENTPGSLWRYIQIRRLVSYIEAHMTQLGRAFIFEPNNAITWMKFKGQAYNWLRQLWLNGGLRGTQEDQAFELLLGVGESMSEADIRAGKMIMKIKLAVLIPAEFIELSLTFDTRTTR
;
A
#
# COMPACT_ATOMS: atom_id res chain seq x y z
N MET A 1 -36.19 -3.14 -4.34
CA MET A 1 -36.25 -4.22 -3.33
C MET A 1 -35.02 -5.09 -3.58
N GLU A 2 -33.91 -4.78 -2.90
CA GLU A 2 -32.66 -5.56 -3.03
C GLU A 2 -32.80 -6.87 -2.29
N ILE A 3 -32.65 -7.96 -3.01
CA ILE A 3 -32.61 -9.32 -2.42
C ILE A 3 -31.25 -9.46 -1.73
N LYS A 4 -31.24 -9.36 -0.40
CA LYS A 4 -30.06 -9.65 0.40
C LYS A 4 -29.83 -11.17 0.43
N GLN A 5 -28.78 -11.62 -0.24
CA GLN A 5 -28.30 -12.99 -0.10
C GLN A 5 -27.53 -13.16 1.22
N PRO A 6 -27.57 -14.32 1.86
CA PRO A 6 -26.78 -14.61 3.07
C PRO A 6 -25.29 -14.53 2.74
N ASP A 7 -24.57 -13.67 3.46
CA ASP A 7 -23.14 -13.50 3.32
C ASP A 7 -22.52 -13.08 4.66
N VAL A 8 -21.19 -13.27 4.82
CA VAL A 8 -20.46 -12.76 5.97
C VAL A 8 -20.29 -11.26 5.81
N THR A 9 -20.98 -10.49 6.63
CA THR A 9 -20.78 -9.06 6.70
C THR A 9 -19.67 -8.74 7.70
N VAL A 10 -18.44 -8.73 7.21
CA VAL A 10 -17.46 -7.73 7.59
C VAL A 10 -17.65 -6.60 6.60
N THR A 11 -18.63 -5.71 6.77
CA THR A 11 -19.04 -4.77 5.74
C THR A 11 -18.40 -5.06 4.37
N GLU A 12 -19.04 -5.91 3.67
CA GLU A 12 -18.99 -6.55 2.38
C GLU A 12 -17.81 -6.32 1.43
N ASN A 13 -17.23 -7.45 0.98
CA ASN A 13 -16.98 -7.74 -0.44
C ASN A 13 -16.72 -9.24 -0.64
N LEU A 14 -17.27 -9.80 -1.71
CA LEU A 14 -17.14 -11.18 -2.14
C LEU A 14 -15.68 -11.53 -2.47
N ILE A 15 -15.12 -12.56 -1.86
CA ILE A 15 -13.82 -13.14 -2.19
C ILE A 15 -14.04 -14.60 -2.61
N SER A 16 -13.51 -15.02 -3.76
CA SER A 16 -13.48 -16.43 -4.17
C SER A 16 -12.59 -17.26 -3.24
N PRO A 17 -12.92 -18.53 -2.99
CA PRO A 17 -12.06 -19.40 -2.21
C PRO A 17 -10.86 -19.83 -3.05
N GLU A 18 -9.71 -19.25 -2.82
CA GLU A 18 -8.42 -19.80 -3.21
C GLU A 18 -7.55 -20.04 -1.96
N PRO A 19 -6.61 -21.01 -2.02
CA PRO A 19 -5.90 -21.49 -0.86
C PRO A 19 -5.00 -20.42 -0.25
N ASP A 20 -4.59 -20.68 0.97
CA ASP A 20 -3.78 -19.92 1.94
C ASP A 20 -2.52 -19.21 1.46
N ASP A 21 -2.44 -18.79 0.23
CA ASP A 21 -1.34 -17.99 -0.26
C ASP A 21 -1.55 -16.52 0.12
N ALA A 22 -0.92 -16.23 1.25
CA ALA A 22 -0.45 -14.93 1.68
C ALA A 22 -1.14 -13.71 1.02
N PHE A 23 -1.72 -12.85 1.85
CA PHE A 23 -2.00 -11.44 1.54
C PHE A 23 -0.67 -10.73 1.19
N ILE A 24 -0.10 -11.13 0.06
CA ILE A 24 1.11 -10.56 -0.49
C ILE A 24 0.74 -9.23 -1.13
N ALA A 25 1.64 -8.27 -1.06
CA ALA A 25 1.47 -7.02 -1.77
C ALA A 25 1.45 -7.24 -3.28
N ILE A 26 0.29 -7.26 -3.92
CA ILE A 26 0.17 -7.32 -5.38
C ILE A 26 -0.29 -5.95 -5.88
N PRO A 27 0.59 -5.20 -6.58
CA PRO A 27 0.26 -3.89 -7.11
C PRO A 27 -0.52 -3.99 -8.41
N VAL A 28 -1.42 -3.03 -8.63
CA VAL A 28 -1.90 -2.65 -9.95
C VAL A 28 -1.25 -1.34 -10.37
N PHE A 29 -0.59 -1.36 -11.52
CA PHE A 29 -0.06 -0.18 -12.19
C PHE A 29 -1.15 0.41 -13.08
N ILE A 30 -1.55 1.65 -12.81
CA ILE A 30 -2.58 2.35 -13.58
C ILE A 30 -1.93 3.53 -14.30
N GLY A 31 -2.01 3.55 -15.61
CA GLY A 31 -1.41 4.62 -16.41
C GLY A 31 -1.46 4.32 -17.91
N TYR A 32 -0.67 5.04 -18.66
CA TYR A 32 -0.63 4.95 -20.11
C TYR A 32 0.39 3.93 -20.59
N THR A 33 0.07 3.26 -21.68
CA THR A 33 0.94 2.25 -22.32
C THR A 33 1.02 2.53 -23.81
N SER A 34 1.73 1.69 -24.58
CA SER A 34 1.71 1.80 -26.05
C SER A 34 0.45 1.20 -26.69
N SER A 35 -0.48 0.69 -25.92
CA SER A 35 -1.71 0.04 -26.39
C SER A 35 -2.96 0.87 -26.11
N LEU A 36 -4.06 0.48 -26.77
CA LEU A 36 -5.38 1.05 -26.53
C LEU A 36 -5.85 0.77 -25.08
N VAL A 37 -6.87 1.51 -24.65
CA VAL A 37 -7.53 1.30 -23.36
C VAL A 37 -7.96 -0.17 -23.23
N ASN A 38 -7.46 -0.82 -22.17
CA ASN A 38 -7.94 -2.13 -21.77
C ASN A 38 -8.72 -1.98 -20.45
N LYS A 39 -10.02 -2.27 -20.50
CA LYS A 39 -10.91 -2.12 -19.33
C LYS A 39 -10.79 -3.25 -18.31
N THR A 40 -9.84 -4.17 -18.49
CA THR A 40 -9.53 -5.26 -17.56
C THR A 40 -8.09 -5.12 -17.07
N ALA A 41 -7.84 -5.44 -15.81
CA ALA A 41 -6.49 -5.50 -15.29
C ALA A 41 -5.80 -6.76 -15.81
N ILE A 42 -4.61 -6.61 -16.40
CA ILE A 42 -3.84 -7.73 -16.95
C ILE A 42 -2.78 -8.14 -15.93
N LYS A 43 -2.85 -9.40 -15.50
CA LYS A 43 -1.87 -9.99 -14.58
C LYS A 43 -0.55 -10.24 -15.27
N LEU A 44 0.54 -9.87 -14.62
CA LEU A 44 1.91 -10.05 -15.05
C LEU A 44 2.69 -10.85 -14.02
N ASN A 45 3.39 -11.88 -14.47
CA ASN A 45 4.35 -12.64 -13.65
C ASN A 45 5.79 -12.34 -14.05
N SER A 46 5.99 -11.58 -15.12
CA SER A 46 7.29 -11.21 -15.66
C SER A 46 7.21 -9.94 -16.50
N LEU A 47 8.38 -9.32 -16.76
CA LEU A 47 8.46 -8.21 -17.72
C LEU A 47 8.09 -8.67 -19.15
N ALA A 48 8.35 -9.93 -19.49
CA ALA A 48 7.99 -10.49 -20.80
C ALA A 48 6.47 -10.52 -21.02
N ASP A 49 5.68 -10.71 -19.95
CA ASP A 49 4.21 -10.65 -20.05
C ASP A 49 3.74 -9.23 -20.35
N PHE A 50 4.38 -8.21 -19.76
CA PHE A 50 4.12 -6.81 -20.10
C PHE A 50 4.39 -6.54 -21.58
N THR A 51 5.58 -6.92 -22.06
CA THR A 51 5.98 -6.72 -23.44
C THR A 51 5.00 -7.38 -24.42
N ARG A 52 4.56 -8.60 -24.11
CA ARG A 52 3.59 -9.34 -24.94
C ARG A 52 2.22 -8.66 -24.98
N SER A 53 1.78 -8.07 -23.87
CA SER A 53 0.42 -7.54 -23.72
C SER A 53 0.26 -6.09 -24.13
N PHE A 54 1.32 -5.27 -24.03
CA PHE A 54 1.20 -3.81 -24.13
C PHE A 54 2.13 -3.15 -25.16
N THR A 55 2.92 -3.92 -25.91
CA THR A 55 3.84 -3.34 -26.92
C THR A 55 3.43 -3.66 -28.33
N LEU A 56 3.12 -2.63 -29.11
CA LEU A 56 2.71 -2.78 -30.53
C LEU A 56 3.84 -2.52 -31.51
N SER A 57 4.85 -1.71 -31.20
CA SER A 57 5.85 -1.29 -32.20
C SER A 57 7.29 -1.10 -31.68
N PHE A 58 7.49 -0.67 -30.45
CA PHE A 58 8.82 -0.52 -29.81
C PHE A 58 8.74 -0.98 -28.35
N PRO A 59 9.28 -2.15 -28.01
CA PRO A 59 9.05 -2.77 -26.72
C PRO A 59 9.65 -2.02 -25.51
N GLU A 60 10.60 -1.13 -25.73
CA GLU A 60 11.36 -0.50 -24.65
C GLU A 60 11.10 1.02 -24.54
N SER A 61 9.87 1.45 -24.75
CA SER A 61 9.49 2.86 -24.63
C SER A 61 8.35 3.10 -23.67
N GLY A 62 8.31 4.30 -23.10
CA GLY A 62 7.26 4.75 -22.21
C GLY A 62 7.56 4.54 -20.72
N LEU A 63 7.03 5.44 -19.89
CA LEU A 63 7.29 5.45 -18.46
C LEU A 63 6.73 4.20 -17.77
N MET A 64 5.60 3.69 -18.23
CA MET A 64 4.98 2.46 -17.69
C MET A 64 5.90 1.25 -17.87
N TYR A 65 6.51 1.07 -19.07
CA TYR A 65 7.46 -0.01 -19.30
C TYR A 65 8.62 0.00 -18.31
N TYR A 66 9.27 1.16 -18.16
CA TYR A 66 10.40 1.28 -17.22
C TYR A 66 9.97 1.15 -15.76
N SER A 67 8.77 1.56 -15.41
CA SER A 67 8.22 1.39 -14.06
C SER A 67 7.97 -0.08 -13.74
N VAL A 68 7.36 -0.83 -14.65
CA VAL A 68 7.13 -2.27 -14.49
C VAL A 68 8.47 -3.04 -14.50
N ARG A 69 9.40 -2.65 -15.38
CA ARG A 69 10.77 -3.20 -15.37
C ARG A 69 11.45 -2.97 -14.03
N HIS A 70 11.36 -1.74 -13.50
CA HIS A 70 11.93 -1.38 -12.20
C HIS A 70 11.30 -2.17 -11.05
N PHE A 71 10.01 -2.46 -11.12
CA PHE A 71 9.33 -3.33 -10.17
C PHE A 71 9.95 -4.75 -10.19
N PHE A 72 10.03 -5.41 -11.34
CA PHE A 72 10.58 -6.78 -11.42
C PHE A 72 12.07 -6.82 -11.04
N GLU A 73 12.88 -5.85 -11.48
CA GLU A 73 14.31 -5.79 -11.14
C GLU A 73 14.58 -5.43 -9.67
N ASN A 74 13.59 -4.94 -8.91
CA ASN A 74 13.64 -4.79 -7.45
C ASN A 74 13.07 -6.00 -6.69
N GLY A 75 12.78 -7.10 -7.38
CA GLY A 75 12.35 -8.37 -6.80
C GLY A 75 10.84 -8.51 -6.68
N GLY A 76 10.07 -7.71 -7.41
CA GLY A 76 8.65 -7.94 -7.61
C GLY A 76 8.41 -9.25 -8.39
N GLN A 77 7.35 -9.97 -8.04
CA GLN A 77 7.02 -11.28 -8.63
C GLN A 77 5.74 -11.24 -9.44
N GLN A 78 4.72 -10.53 -8.95
CA GLN A 78 3.41 -10.43 -9.57
C GLN A 78 2.90 -8.99 -9.51
N ALA A 79 2.28 -8.55 -10.58
CA ALA A 79 1.63 -7.26 -10.66
C ALA A 79 0.46 -7.31 -11.64
N TYR A 80 -0.38 -6.30 -11.59
CA TYR A 80 -1.38 -6.02 -12.63
C TYR A 80 -1.05 -4.72 -13.34
N VAL A 81 -1.45 -4.61 -14.59
CA VAL A 81 -1.43 -3.35 -15.35
C VAL A 81 -2.82 -3.06 -15.87
N LEU A 82 -3.27 -1.84 -15.67
CA LEU A 82 -4.52 -1.29 -16.17
C LEU A 82 -4.21 -0.10 -17.07
N SER A 83 -4.34 -0.28 -18.38
CA SER A 83 -4.02 0.75 -19.36
C SER A 83 -5.14 1.78 -19.49
N LEU A 84 -4.80 3.06 -19.33
CA LEU A 84 -5.69 4.21 -19.57
C LEU A 84 -5.75 4.61 -21.07
N GLY A 85 -4.89 4.03 -21.88
CA GLY A 85 -4.77 4.33 -23.30
C GLY A 85 -3.32 4.43 -23.77
N SER A 86 -3.15 4.94 -25.01
CA SER A 86 -1.84 5.18 -25.57
C SER A 86 -1.15 6.39 -24.91
N ASP A 87 0.16 6.32 -24.74
CA ASP A 87 1.00 7.43 -24.28
C ASP A 87 0.78 8.73 -25.07
N GLU A 88 0.45 8.61 -26.34
CA GLU A 88 0.15 9.74 -27.23
C GLU A 88 -1.15 10.47 -26.87
N THR A 89 -2.05 9.82 -26.14
CA THR A 89 -3.33 10.40 -25.71
C THR A 89 -3.24 11.13 -24.37
N LEU A 90 -2.09 11.07 -23.69
CA LEU A 90 -1.84 11.76 -22.44
C LEU A 90 -1.51 13.24 -22.68
N ASN A 91 -2.48 14.12 -22.42
CA ASN A 91 -2.33 15.54 -22.73
C ASN A 91 -1.88 16.38 -21.53
N ASP A 92 -2.61 16.32 -20.42
CA ASP A 92 -2.37 17.16 -19.24
C ASP A 92 -2.78 16.48 -17.93
N PHE A 93 -2.39 17.08 -16.82
CA PHE A 93 -2.69 16.54 -15.48
C PHE A 93 -4.20 16.49 -15.15
N PRO A 94 -5.02 17.51 -15.46
CA PRO A 94 -6.46 17.42 -15.32
C PRO A 94 -7.10 16.24 -16.04
N SER A 95 -6.67 15.96 -17.27
CA SER A 95 -7.15 14.83 -18.08
C SER A 95 -6.76 13.49 -17.45
N PHE A 96 -5.52 13.36 -16.96
CA PHE A 96 -5.08 12.19 -16.22
C PHE A 96 -5.92 11.95 -14.95
N ILE A 97 -6.13 12.99 -14.14
CA ILE A 97 -6.98 12.92 -12.94
C ILE A 97 -8.41 12.50 -13.30
N THR A 98 -8.93 13.01 -14.41
CA THR A 98 -10.28 12.66 -14.89
C THR A 98 -10.35 11.21 -15.36
N ALA A 99 -9.31 10.72 -16.04
CA ALA A 99 -9.21 9.32 -16.44
C ALA A 99 -9.25 8.39 -15.23
N LEU A 100 -8.50 8.69 -14.15
CA LEU A 100 -8.49 7.91 -12.91
C LEU A 100 -9.85 7.81 -12.20
N ARG A 101 -10.79 8.71 -12.50
CA ARG A 101 -12.14 8.73 -11.90
C ARG A 101 -13.17 7.92 -12.67
N GLN A 102 -12.80 7.29 -13.77
CA GLN A 102 -13.73 6.50 -14.56
C GLN A 102 -14.20 5.26 -13.78
N VAL A 103 -15.50 4.99 -13.82
CA VAL A 103 -16.14 3.91 -13.06
C VAL A 103 -15.56 2.53 -13.41
N TRP A 104 -15.23 2.30 -14.68
CA TRP A 104 -14.66 1.03 -15.12
C TRP A 104 -13.33 0.68 -14.45
N ILE A 105 -12.53 1.68 -14.00
CA ILE A 105 -11.28 1.44 -13.27
C ILE A 105 -11.58 0.78 -11.92
N THR A 106 -12.54 1.33 -11.18
CA THR A 106 -13.00 0.74 -9.92
C THR A 106 -13.51 -0.67 -10.12
N GLN A 107 -14.28 -0.90 -11.20
CA GLN A 107 -14.79 -2.23 -11.55
C GLN A 107 -13.66 -3.21 -11.89
N ALA A 108 -12.66 -2.78 -12.69
CA ALA A 108 -11.51 -3.60 -13.04
C ALA A 108 -10.66 -3.99 -11.82
N ILE A 109 -10.45 -3.06 -10.88
CA ILE A 109 -9.74 -3.34 -9.62
C ILE A 109 -10.56 -4.31 -8.75
N SER A 110 -11.88 -4.12 -8.67
CA SER A 110 -12.75 -4.97 -7.85
C SER A 110 -12.90 -6.39 -8.39
N ALA A 111 -12.69 -6.59 -9.69
CA ALA A 111 -12.75 -7.91 -10.31
C ALA A 111 -11.58 -8.81 -9.91
N GLU A 112 -10.43 -8.21 -9.54
CA GLU A 112 -9.23 -8.94 -9.15
C GLU A 112 -9.06 -8.92 -7.63
N ASN A 113 -9.28 -10.07 -6.99
CA ASN A 113 -9.34 -10.17 -5.53
C ASN A 113 -7.98 -10.05 -4.83
N ASP A 114 -6.89 -10.27 -5.52
CA ASP A 114 -5.53 -10.28 -5.00
C ASP A 114 -4.82 -8.91 -5.09
N ILE A 115 -5.38 -7.91 -5.78
CA ILE A 115 -4.82 -6.55 -5.82
C ILE A 115 -4.90 -5.92 -4.43
N THR A 116 -3.76 -5.50 -3.88
CA THR A 116 -3.65 -4.87 -2.56
C THR A 116 -2.96 -3.50 -2.58
N LEU A 117 -2.27 -3.16 -3.68
CA LEU A 117 -1.60 -1.88 -3.85
C LEU A 117 -2.01 -1.22 -5.16
N ILE A 118 -2.07 0.12 -5.16
CA ILE A 118 -2.26 0.94 -6.36
C ILE A 118 -1.02 1.79 -6.59
N VAL A 119 -0.51 1.79 -7.81
CA VAL A 119 0.64 2.57 -8.27
C VAL A 119 0.27 3.32 -9.53
N THR A 120 0.58 4.62 -9.60
CA THR A 120 0.23 5.49 -10.74
C THR A 120 1.47 6.25 -11.22
N PRO A 121 2.43 5.58 -11.90
CA PRO A 121 3.76 6.13 -12.17
C PRO A 121 3.74 7.34 -13.10
N ASP A 122 2.72 7.49 -13.94
CA ASP A 122 2.61 8.62 -14.89
C ASP A 122 2.43 9.99 -14.21
N ALA A 123 2.09 10.02 -12.92
CA ALA A 123 1.94 11.28 -12.18
C ALA A 123 3.19 12.18 -12.26
N ILE A 124 4.38 11.58 -12.33
CA ILE A 124 5.65 12.33 -12.39
C ILE A 124 5.83 13.13 -13.70
N ARG A 125 5.10 12.78 -14.76
CA ARG A 125 5.14 13.53 -16.04
C ARG A 125 4.60 14.96 -15.90
N PHE A 126 3.81 15.22 -14.86
CA PHE A 126 3.16 16.52 -14.63
C PHE A 126 3.93 17.39 -13.64
N ASN A 127 5.13 17.00 -13.26
CA ASN A 127 6.02 17.84 -12.48
C ASN A 127 6.44 19.07 -13.30
N ARG A 128 6.20 20.23 -12.73
CA ARG A 128 6.58 21.52 -13.31
C ARG A 128 7.23 22.36 -12.20
N PRO A 129 8.19 23.21 -12.53
CA PRO A 129 8.78 24.14 -11.57
C PRO A 129 7.81 25.29 -11.26
N ASP A 130 6.61 24.95 -10.83
CA ASP A 130 5.52 25.88 -10.55
C ASP A 130 4.87 25.49 -9.21
N THR A 131 5.10 26.32 -8.19
CA THR A 131 4.54 26.15 -6.84
C THR A 131 3.19 26.86 -6.68
N SER A 132 2.53 27.22 -7.80
CA SER A 132 1.26 27.94 -7.80
C SER A 132 0.15 27.18 -7.08
N TYR A 133 -0.86 27.95 -6.69
CA TYR A 133 -2.11 27.41 -6.13
C TYR A 133 -2.76 26.37 -7.06
N ILE A 134 -2.65 26.56 -8.38
CA ILE A 134 -3.23 25.66 -9.40
C ILE A 134 -2.52 24.31 -9.35
N GLN A 135 -1.19 24.28 -9.40
CA GLN A 135 -0.41 23.04 -9.34
C GLN A 135 -0.66 22.29 -8.04
N ARG A 136 -0.65 22.98 -6.91
CA ARG A 136 -0.97 22.37 -5.62
C ARG A 136 -2.34 21.70 -5.62
N ASN A 137 -3.37 22.39 -6.10
CA ASN A 137 -4.73 21.83 -6.15
C ASN A 137 -4.83 20.62 -7.07
N LEU A 138 -4.07 20.58 -8.17
CA LEU A 138 -4.03 19.40 -9.04
C LEU A 138 -3.42 18.20 -8.33
N TRP A 139 -2.33 18.37 -7.60
CA TRP A 139 -1.72 17.29 -6.81
C TRP A 139 -2.64 16.80 -5.68
N LEU A 140 -3.32 17.70 -4.97
CA LEU A 140 -4.31 17.32 -3.94
C LEU A 140 -5.48 16.54 -4.55
N LYS A 141 -5.99 16.97 -5.72
CA LYS A 141 -7.05 16.26 -6.46
C LYS A 141 -6.57 14.90 -6.97
N PHE A 142 -5.33 14.81 -7.41
CA PHE A 142 -4.70 13.54 -7.83
C PHE A 142 -4.64 12.55 -6.66
N TRP A 143 -4.06 12.93 -5.52
CA TRP A 143 -4.00 12.07 -4.34
C TRP A 143 -5.39 11.61 -3.92
N GLN A 144 -6.35 12.53 -3.83
CA GLN A 144 -7.73 12.15 -3.48
C GLN A 144 -8.36 11.19 -4.50
N SER A 145 -8.06 11.35 -5.79
CA SER A 145 -8.61 10.47 -6.83
C SER A 145 -8.06 9.05 -6.70
N VAL A 146 -6.77 8.90 -6.45
CA VAL A 146 -6.16 7.59 -6.23
C VAL A 146 -6.64 6.95 -4.92
N LEU A 147 -6.79 7.73 -3.84
CA LEU A 147 -7.36 7.23 -2.58
C LEU A 147 -8.82 6.77 -2.74
N ASN A 148 -9.58 7.41 -3.61
CA ASN A 148 -10.95 6.95 -3.90
C ASN A 148 -10.96 5.57 -4.58
N LEU A 149 -9.92 5.23 -5.36
CA LEU A 149 -9.79 3.89 -5.94
C LEU A 149 -9.55 2.82 -4.87
N CYS A 150 -8.92 3.17 -3.73
CA CYS A 150 -8.76 2.23 -2.61
C CYS A 150 -10.09 1.79 -2.00
N LYS A 151 -11.19 2.54 -2.24
CA LYS A 151 -12.54 2.18 -1.79
C LYS A 151 -13.20 1.10 -2.65
N SER A 152 -12.62 0.75 -3.79
CA SER A 152 -13.14 -0.30 -4.66
C SER A 152 -13.23 -1.64 -3.94
N ARG A 153 -12.30 -1.91 -3.04
CA ARG A 153 -12.29 -3.07 -2.14
C ARG A 153 -11.51 -2.77 -0.87
N ARG A 154 -11.87 -3.40 0.24
CA ARG A 154 -11.11 -3.28 1.50
C ARG A 154 -9.70 -3.86 1.36
N GLY A 155 -8.78 -3.27 2.10
CA GLY A 155 -7.40 -3.74 2.16
C GLY A 155 -6.48 -3.21 1.05
N ILE A 156 -6.99 -2.43 0.11
CA ILE A 156 -6.19 -1.78 -0.92
C ILE A 156 -5.56 -0.49 -0.37
N MET A 157 -4.27 -0.29 -0.63
CA MET A 157 -3.52 0.89 -0.26
C MET A 157 -2.88 1.55 -1.50
N ALA A 158 -2.85 2.88 -1.54
CA ALA A 158 -2.20 3.64 -2.59
C ALA A 158 -0.75 3.97 -2.24
N LEU A 159 0.15 3.72 -3.18
CA LEU A 159 1.51 4.26 -3.18
C LEU A 159 1.51 5.48 -4.12
N LEU A 160 1.68 6.65 -3.56
CA LEU A 160 1.52 7.93 -4.22
C LEU A 160 2.87 8.60 -4.45
N ASP A 161 3.01 9.29 -5.56
CA ASP A 161 4.13 10.19 -5.81
C ASP A 161 3.82 11.57 -5.28
N ALA A 162 4.84 12.25 -4.75
CA ALA A 162 4.79 13.68 -4.45
C ALA A 162 5.21 14.51 -5.67
N PRO A 163 4.81 15.81 -5.74
CA PRO A 163 5.45 16.76 -6.65
C PRO A 163 6.95 16.76 -6.41
N ASP A 164 7.72 16.97 -7.48
CA ASP A 164 9.19 16.94 -7.43
C ASP A 164 9.75 18.11 -6.61
N ASP A 165 9.18 19.28 -6.76
CA ASP A 165 9.56 20.46 -5.98
C ASP A 165 9.27 20.27 -4.49
N PRO A 166 10.28 20.38 -3.59
CA PRO A 166 10.13 20.12 -2.17
C PRO A 166 9.21 21.10 -1.44
N GLU A 167 9.14 22.37 -1.88
CA GLU A 167 8.25 23.36 -1.29
C GLU A 167 6.78 23.06 -1.65
N LEU A 168 6.52 22.70 -2.90
CA LEU A 168 5.21 22.29 -3.35
C LEU A 168 4.77 21.00 -2.65
N ALA A 169 5.68 20.02 -2.52
CA ALA A 169 5.42 18.77 -1.80
C ALA A 169 5.05 19.02 -0.33
N ALA A 170 5.79 19.90 0.37
CA ALA A 170 5.48 20.29 1.74
C ALA A 170 4.12 21.00 1.85
N LYS A 171 3.80 21.91 0.92
CA LYS A 171 2.49 22.59 0.87
C LYS A 171 1.33 21.60 0.61
N CYS A 172 1.53 20.64 -0.29
CA CYS A 172 0.55 19.59 -0.55
C CYS A 172 0.31 18.76 0.72
N LEU A 173 1.38 18.29 1.36
CA LEU A 173 1.31 17.50 2.58
C LEU A 173 0.56 18.22 3.71
N ALA A 174 0.89 19.48 3.94
CA ALA A 174 0.29 20.30 5.00
C ALA A 174 -1.22 20.57 4.77
N GLN A 175 -1.65 20.66 3.51
CA GLN A 175 -3.03 21.02 3.17
C GLN A 175 -3.89 19.83 2.79
N PHE A 176 -3.32 18.64 2.63
CA PHE A 176 -4.10 17.47 2.29
C PHE A 176 -5.03 17.08 3.44
N SER A 177 -6.32 17.07 3.16
CA SER A 177 -7.35 16.66 4.10
C SER A 177 -8.26 15.63 3.46
N SER A 178 -8.33 14.46 4.07
CA SER A 178 -9.18 13.34 3.64
C SER A 178 -9.40 12.39 4.80
N ASN A 179 -10.57 11.78 4.87
CA ASN A 179 -10.85 10.71 5.83
C ASN A 179 -10.15 9.39 5.45
N ASP A 180 -9.60 9.31 4.25
CA ASP A 180 -8.98 8.12 3.68
C ASP A 180 -7.45 8.14 3.80
N ARG A 181 -6.86 9.09 4.54
CA ARG A 181 -5.41 9.30 4.67
C ARG A 181 -4.63 8.05 5.06
N GLN A 182 -5.21 7.20 5.90
CA GLN A 182 -4.60 5.94 6.32
C GLN A 182 -4.38 4.93 5.18
N TRP A 183 -5.04 5.12 4.03
CA TRP A 183 -4.95 4.23 2.87
C TRP A 183 -3.95 4.70 1.81
N GLY A 184 -3.24 5.80 2.05
CA GLY A 184 -2.22 6.32 1.15
C GLY A 184 -0.89 6.50 1.83
N ALA A 185 0.18 6.22 1.08
CA ALA A 185 1.56 6.51 1.47
C ALA A 185 2.24 7.26 0.32
N VAL A 186 2.80 8.43 0.60
CA VAL A 186 3.44 9.28 -0.41
C VAL A 186 4.95 9.15 -0.31
N TYR A 187 5.60 9.05 -1.47
CA TYR A 187 7.05 8.89 -1.60
C TYR A 187 7.70 10.05 -2.34
N TRP A 188 8.91 10.41 -1.94
CA TRP A 188 9.71 11.49 -2.51
C TRP A 188 11.20 11.21 -2.30
N PRO A 189 12.09 11.68 -3.15
CA PRO A 189 11.90 12.28 -4.46
C PRO A 189 11.81 11.23 -5.58
N GLN A 190 11.72 11.70 -6.82
CA GLN A 190 11.93 10.88 -8.01
C GLN A 190 13.36 10.34 -8.07
N LEU A 191 13.57 9.34 -8.92
CA LEU A 191 14.81 8.58 -9.00
C LEU A 191 15.45 8.71 -10.39
N ASN A 192 16.72 9.10 -10.44
CA ASN A 192 17.56 8.91 -11.61
C ASN A 192 17.89 7.42 -11.70
N SER A 193 17.28 6.74 -12.66
CA SER A 193 17.47 5.31 -12.84
C SER A 193 18.75 4.97 -13.60
N ALA A 194 19.17 3.70 -13.54
CA ALA A 194 20.24 3.18 -14.37
C ALA A 194 19.80 2.91 -15.82
N TYR A 195 18.52 3.06 -16.13
CA TYR A 195 18.01 2.93 -17.48
C TYR A 195 18.33 4.18 -18.31
N ARG A 196 18.49 3.96 -19.61
CA ARG A 196 18.82 5.01 -20.56
C ARG A 196 17.78 5.06 -21.66
N ASP A 197 17.45 6.28 -22.11
CA ASP A 197 16.70 6.49 -23.33
C ASP A 197 17.57 6.25 -24.58
N GLN A 198 16.98 6.41 -25.76
CA GLN A 198 17.72 6.29 -27.03
C GLN A 198 18.85 7.31 -27.16
N ALA A 199 18.74 8.47 -26.52
CA ALA A 199 19.77 9.51 -26.49
C ALA A 199 20.79 9.33 -25.35
N GLN A 200 20.75 8.18 -24.64
CA GLN A 200 21.62 7.85 -23.51
C GLN A 200 21.41 8.71 -22.26
N ASN A 201 20.31 9.46 -22.16
CA ASN A 201 19.98 10.18 -20.94
C ASN A 201 19.40 9.23 -19.87
N PRO A 202 19.67 9.47 -18.58
CA PRO A 202 19.05 8.71 -17.51
C PRO A 202 17.53 8.92 -17.53
N ILE A 203 16.78 7.83 -17.40
CA ILE A 203 15.33 7.89 -17.27
C ILE A 203 14.98 8.18 -15.82
N VAL A 204 14.22 9.24 -15.61
CA VAL A 204 13.67 9.57 -14.29
C VAL A 204 12.43 8.72 -14.04
N LEU A 205 12.38 8.05 -12.87
CA LEU A 205 11.29 7.17 -12.50
C LEU A 205 10.64 7.61 -11.18
N SER A 206 9.37 7.25 -11.06
CA SER A 206 8.67 7.24 -9.78
C SER A 206 9.32 6.21 -8.83
N PRO A 207 9.50 6.53 -7.54
CA PRO A 207 9.96 5.56 -6.56
C PRO A 207 8.92 4.47 -6.27
N THR A 208 7.62 4.73 -6.50
CA THR A 208 6.51 3.88 -6.05
C THR A 208 6.51 2.49 -6.67
N ALA A 209 7.02 2.34 -7.89
CA ALA A 209 7.17 1.04 -8.55
C ALA A 209 8.16 0.13 -7.81
N ALA A 210 9.36 0.63 -7.51
CA ALA A 210 10.36 -0.11 -6.74
C ALA A 210 9.90 -0.34 -5.29
N VAL A 211 9.21 0.63 -4.70
CA VAL A 211 8.61 0.50 -3.35
C VAL A 211 7.60 -0.63 -3.32
N ALA A 212 6.73 -0.75 -4.32
CA ALA A 212 5.76 -1.86 -4.42
C ALA A 212 6.46 -3.22 -4.45
N ALA A 213 7.55 -3.34 -5.23
CA ALA A 213 8.36 -4.55 -5.28
C ALA A 213 9.01 -4.88 -3.92
N VAL A 214 9.55 -3.86 -3.26
CA VAL A 214 10.15 -4.01 -1.93
C VAL A 214 9.12 -4.43 -0.90
N ILE A 215 7.91 -3.88 -0.92
CA ILE A 215 6.82 -4.28 -0.03
C ILE A 215 6.47 -5.75 -0.29
N GLN A 216 6.27 -6.15 -1.54
CA GLN A 216 5.95 -7.53 -1.90
C GLN A 216 7.03 -8.51 -1.44
N ARG A 217 8.31 -8.20 -1.70
CA ARG A 217 9.44 -9.01 -1.25
C ARG A 217 9.54 -9.10 0.27
N ASN A 218 9.32 -7.97 0.97
CA ASN A 218 9.36 -7.91 2.43
C ASN A 218 8.24 -8.75 3.05
N ASP A 219 7.04 -8.70 2.49
CA ASP A 219 5.91 -9.53 2.92
C ASP A 219 6.24 -11.00 2.83
N ASN A 220 6.80 -11.43 1.69
CA ASN A 220 7.17 -12.83 1.46
C ASN A 220 8.29 -13.34 2.38
N GLN A 221 9.25 -12.48 2.71
CA GLN A 221 10.44 -12.88 3.46
C GLN A 221 10.30 -12.68 4.97
N ARG A 222 9.57 -11.68 5.40
CA ARG A 222 9.56 -11.20 6.78
C ARG A 222 8.15 -11.01 7.37
N GLY A 223 7.12 -11.15 6.55
CA GLY A 223 5.72 -10.93 6.92
C GLY A 223 5.26 -9.47 6.77
N VAL A 224 3.95 -9.32 6.55
CA VAL A 224 3.26 -8.04 6.29
C VAL A 224 3.40 -7.02 7.43
N TRP A 225 3.67 -7.49 8.65
CA TRP A 225 3.87 -6.68 9.86
C TRP A 225 5.22 -5.99 9.94
N THR A 226 6.14 -6.32 9.03
CA THR A 226 7.49 -5.73 9.03
C THR A 226 7.51 -4.43 8.24
N ALA A 227 8.08 -3.38 8.81
CA ALA A 227 8.19 -2.07 8.14
C ALA A 227 8.96 -2.17 6.82
N PRO A 228 8.41 -1.71 5.68
CA PRO A 228 9.08 -1.70 4.39
C PRO A 228 10.02 -0.49 4.25
N ALA A 229 10.89 -0.31 5.23
CA ALA A 229 11.84 0.79 5.32
C ALA A 229 13.27 0.30 5.57
N ASN A 230 14.25 1.16 5.32
CA ASN A 230 15.67 0.85 5.38
C ASN A 230 16.09 -0.30 4.44
N ILE A 231 15.43 -0.40 3.30
CA ILE A 231 15.68 -1.43 2.28
C ILE A 231 16.27 -0.77 1.04
N ALA A 232 17.33 -1.37 0.50
CA ALA A 232 18.02 -0.85 -0.69
C ALA A 232 17.19 -1.06 -1.95
N LEU A 233 17.26 -0.06 -2.83
CA LEU A 233 16.67 -0.10 -4.18
C LEU A 233 17.75 -0.45 -5.21
N ALA A 234 17.42 -1.33 -6.14
CA ALA A 234 18.24 -1.67 -7.28
C ALA A 234 17.98 -0.72 -8.46
N LYS A 235 18.94 -0.62 -9.39
CA LYS A 235 18.81 0.15 -10.64
C LYS A 235 18.53 1.64 -10.45
N VAL A 236 18.97 2.22 -9.34
CA VAL A 236 18.91 3.64 -9.04
C VAL A 236 20.32 4.20 -8.95
N ILE A 237 20.59 5.28 -9.67
CA ILE A 237 21.88 5.99 -9.63
C ILE A 237 21.87 6.99 -8.46
N SER A 238 20.82 7.80 -8.37
CA SER A 238 20.65 8.79 -7.30
C SER A 238 19.19 9.19 -7.16
N PRO A 239 18.75 9.65 -5.99
CA PRO A 239 17.55 10.48 -5.90
C PRO A 239 17.76 11.77 -6.70
N VAL A 240 16.67 12.34 -7.25
CA VAL A 240 16.75 13.61 -8.02
C VAL A 240 17.12 14.76 -7.08
N HIS A 241 16.61 14.77 -5.87
CA HIS A 241 16.90 15.78 -4.85
C HIS A 241 17.73 15.22 -3.68
N SER A 242 18.53 16.10 -3.07
CA SER A 242 19.29 15.75 -1.87
C SER A 242 18.40 15.68 -0.62
N TYR A 243 18.88 14.97 0.42
CA TYR A 243 18.14 14.87 1.67
C TYR A 243 18.04 16.19 2.44
N ILE A 244 18.92 17.15 2.19
CA ILE A 244 18.92 18.47 2.88
C ILE A 244 17.64 19.24 2.55
N GLU A 245 17.15 19.09 1.32
CA GLU A 245 15.90 19.70 0.86
C GLU A 245 14.66 19.01 1.48
N ALA A 246 14.83 17.80 2.02
CA ALA A 246 13.75 16.98 2.54
C ALA A 246 13.37 17.23 4.01
N ASN A 247 14.09 18.07 4.75
CA ASN A 247 13.85 18.24 6.19
C ASN A 247 12.44 18.72 6.53
N ALA A 248 11.83 19.55 5.66
CA ALA A 248 10.45 20.02 5.84
C ALA A 248 9.39 18.96 5.50
N LEU A 249 9.78 17.82 4.93
CA LEU A 249 8.87 16.77 4.46
C LEU A 249 8.63 15.68 5.50
N PHE A 250 9.34 15.72 6.62
CA PHE A 250 9.15 14.80 7.73
C PHE A 250 8.66 15.56 8.97
N ASN A 251 7.50 15.19 9.47
CA ASN A 251 6.92 15.72 10.70
C ASN A 251 6.70 14.56 11.69
N PRO A 252 7.43 14.51 12.83
CA PRO A 252 7.25 13.46 13.82
C PRO A 252 5.81 13.32 14.32
N ASP A 253 5.11 14.43 14.47
CA ASP A 253 3.78 14.51 15.06
C ASP A 253 2.64 14.62 14.05
N GLY A 254 2.97 14.71 12.76
CA GLY A 254 2.00 14.90 11.67
C GLY A 254 2.17 13.95 10.50
N ALA A 255 1.55 14.29 9.39
CA ALA A 255 1.76 13.61 8.13
C ALA A 255 3.21 13.81 7.67
N SER A 256 3.78 12.77 7.07
CA SER A 256 5.15 12.79 6.56
C SER A 256 5.22 12.10 5.21
N LEU A 257 6.11 12.56 4.34
CA LEU A 257 6.48 11.83 3.14
C LEU A 257 7.49 10.74 3.49
N ASN A 258 7.43 9.63 2.77
CA ASN A 258 8.43 8.59 2.85
C ASN A 258 9.58 8.94 1.90
N LEU A 259 10.75 9.11 2.44
CA LEU A 259 11.91 9.57 1.67
C LEU A 259 12.64 8.40 1.02
N VAL A 260 13.21 8.63 -0.16
CA VAL A 260 14.24 7.77 -0.73
C VAL A 260 15.56 8.51 -0.64
N ARG A 261 16.54 7.94 0.06
CA ARG A 261 17.80 8.61 0.41
C ARG A 261 19.01 7.79 0.03
N SER A 262 20.09 8.48 -0.31
CA SER A 262 21.41 7.89 -0.50
C SER A 262 22.18 7.85 0.82
N PHE A 263 22.78 6.70 1.13
CA PHE A 263 23.63 6.51 2.29
C PHE A 263 25.02 6.07 1.85
N PRO A 264 26.10 6.75 2.27
CA PRO A 264 27.46 6.35 1.96
C PRO A 264 27.72 4.88 2.32
N GLY A 265 28.23 4.09 1.37
CA GLY A 265 28.52 2.68 1.55
C GLY A 265 27.31 1.73 1.68
N LYS A 266 26.09 2.26 1.73
CA LYS A 266 24.86 1.45 1.88
C LYS A 266 23.88 1.58 0.71
N GLY A 267 24.20 2.46 -0.25
CA GLY A 267 23.36 2.71 -1.44
C GLY A 267 22.10 3.53 -1.16
N ILE A 268 21.18 3.46 -2.09
CA ILE A 268 19.92 4.23 -2.07
C ILE A 268 18.86 3.38 -1.42
N ARG A 269 18.15 3.95 -0.43
CA ARG A 269 17.21 3.21 0.43
C ARG A 269 15.90 3.95 0.60
N ILE A 270 14.83 3.20 0.74
CA ILE A 270 13.56 3.68 1.28
C ILE A 270 13.78 4.06 2.74
N TRP A 271 13.40 5.30 3.10
CA TRP A 271 13.61 5.85 4.45
C TRP A 271 12.32 6.44 5.00
N GLY A 272 11.35 5.57 5.27
CA GLY A 272 10.04 5.88 5.82
C GLY A 272 9.05 4.77 5.59
N CYS A 273 8.06 4.67 6.48
CA CYS A 273 6.97 3.69 6.41
C CYS A 273 5.63 4.30 6.89
N ARG A 274 5.43 5.60 6.65
CA ARG A 274 4.25 6.32 7.11
C ARG A 274 3.19 6.43 6.04
N THR A 275 1.94 6.39 6.47
CA THR A 275 0.78 6.79 5.67
C THR A 275 0.59 8.30 5.73
N LEU A 276 -0.41 8.81 5.02
CA LEU A 276 -0.84 10.22 5.13
C LEU A 276 -1.64 10.54 6.40
N GLU A 277 -1.86 9.56 7.28
CA GLU A 277 -2.56 9.80 8.55
C GLU A 277 -1.78 10.78 9.43
N ASN A 278 -2.44 11.84 9.86
CA ASN A 278 -1.83 12.94 10.60
C ASN A 278 -2.36 13.11 12.02
N THR A 279 -3.29 12.25 12.46
CA THR A 279 -3.80 12.30 13.83
C THR A 279 -2.70 11.89 14.81
N PRO A 280 -2.33 12.74 15.79
CA PRO A 280 -1.33 12.39 16.78
C PRO A 280 -1.70 11.10 17.53
N GLY A 281 -0.73 10.18 17.69
CA GLY A 281 -0.95 8.91 18.39
C GLY A 281 -1.74 7.85 17.61
N SER A 282 -2.20 8.14 16.39
CA SER A 282 -2.89 7.17 15.56
C SER A 282 -1.97 6.04 15.12
N LEU A 283 -2.36 4.80 15.36
CA LEU A 283 -1.65 3.60 14.89
C LEU A 283 -1.72 3.46 13.36
N TRP A 284 -2.74 4.00 12.72
CA TRP A 284 -2.92 4.00 11.27
C TRP A 284 -1.88 4.82 10.52
N ARG A 285 -1.02 5.51 11.24
CA ARG A 285 0.12 6.26 10.70
C ARG A 285 1.16 5.38 10.02
N TYR A 286 1.17 4.07 10.27
CA TYR A 286 2.19 3.14 9.77
C TYR A 286 1.64 2.18 8.72
N ILE A 287 2.34 2.08 7.59
CA ILE A 287 1.97 1.23 6.44
C ILE A 287 1.80 -0.22 6.88
N GLN A 288 2.77 -0.78 7.60
CA GLN A 288 2.73 -2.18 8.03
C GLN A 288 1.59 -2.46 9.02
N ILE A 289 1.20 -1.51 9.86
CA ILE A 289 0.07 -1.68 10.77
C ILE A 289 -1.24 -1.70 9.99
N ARG A 290 -1.43 -0.73 9.07
CA ARG A 290 -2.65 -0.71 8.24
C ARG A 290 -2.78 -1.98 7.41
N ARG A 291 -1.68 -2.45 6.82
CA ARG A 291 -1.64 -3.66 6.01
C ARG A 291 -1.84 -4.92 6.84
N LEU A 292 -1.22 -5.01 8.03
CA LEU A 292 -1.43 -6.13 8.96
C LEU A 292 -2.91 -6.28 9.33
N VAL A 293 -3.58 -5.17 9.68
CA VAL A 293 -5.01 -5.23 10.03
C VAL A 293 -5.83 -5.66 8.82
N SER A 294 -5.53 -5.16 7.62
CA SER A 294 -6.21 -5.60 6.39
C SER A 294 -5.98 -7.08 6.08
N TYR A 295 -4.78 -7.60 6.35
CA TYR A 295 -4.46 -9.02 6.24
C TYR A 295 -5.29 -9.87 7.20
N ILE A 296 -5.39 -9.45 8.48
CA ILE A 296 -6.21 -10.14 9.48
C ILE A 296 -7.69 -10.09 9.08
N GLU A 297 -8.19 -8.93 8.63
CA GLU A 297 -9.57 -8.76 8.16
C GLU A 297 -9.89 -9.70 6.98
N ALA A 298 -8.99 -9.80 6.00
CA ALA A 298 -9.16 -10.67 4.84
C ALA A 298 -9.21 -12.15 5.25
N HIS A 299 -8.29 -12.59 6.09
CA HIS A 299 -8.22 -13.97 6.55
C HIS A 299 -9.43 -14.34 7.42
N MET A 300 -9.83 -13.47 8.35
CA MET A 300 -11.02 -13.71 9.19
C MET A 300 -12.31 -13.74 8.36
N THR A 301 -12.39 -12.94 7.32
CA THR A 301 -13.51 -12.97 6.37
C THR A 301 -13.55 -14.32 5.63
N GLN A 302 -12.41 -14.80 5.17
CA GLN A 302 -12.30 -16.09 4.51
C GLN A 302 -12.70 -17.25 5.46
N LEU A 303 -12.18 -17.25 6.68
CA LEU A 303 -12.59 -18.23 7.69
C LEU A 303 -14.10 -18.16 7.98
N GLY A 304 -14.65 -16.96 8.13
CA GLY A 304 -16.07 -16.76 8.43
C GLY A 304 -17.01 -17.32 7.37
N ARG A 305 -16.57 -17.36 6.10
CA ARG A 305 -17.38 -17.92 4.99
C ARG A 305 -17.72 -19.39 5.15
N ALA A 306 -16.84 -20.18 5.77
CA ALA A 306 -17.10 -21.59 6.06
C ALA A 306 -18.27 -21.79 7.03
N PHE A 307 -18.67 -20.75 7.75
CA PHE A 307 -19.76 -20.78 8.73
C PHE A 307 -21.06 -20.13 8.23
N ILE A 308 -21.10 -19.66 6.98
CA ILE A 308 -22.33 -19.17 6.36
C ILE A 308 -23.30 -20.37 6.26
N PHE A 309 -24.56 -20.16 6.65
CA PHE A 309 -25.63 -21.17 6.75
C PHE A 309 -25.50 -22.16 7.91
N GLU A 310 -24.43 -22.13 8.71
CA GLU A 310 -24.38 -22.91 9.96
C GLU A 310 -25.35 -22.32 11.00
N PRO A 311 -25.91 -23.12 11.89
CA PRO A 311 -26.78 -22.66 12.99
C PRO A 311 -26.07 -21.60 13.83
N ASN A 312 -26.71 -20.45 14.05
CA ASN A 312 -26.15 -19.35 14.85
C ASN A 312 -26.30 -19.67 16.36
N ASN A 313 -25.44 -20.55 16.86
CA ASN A 313 -25.46 -21.05 18.24
C ASN A 313 -24.02 -21.17 18.82
N ALA A 314 -23.96 -21.48 20.12
CA ALA A 314 -22.68 -21.58 20.84
C ALA A 314 -21.71 -22.61 20.26
N ILE A 315 -22.16 -23.67 19.62
CA ILE A 315 -21.30 -24.72 19.02
C ILE A 315 -20.58 -24.11 17.80
N THR A 316 -21.30 -23.43 16.92
CA THR A 316 -20.74 -22.76 15.75
C THR A 316 -19.79 -21.67 16.17
N TRP A 317 -20.15 -20.86 17.19
CA TRP A 317 -19.28 -19.82 17.70
C TRP A 317 -17.96 -20.37 18.24
N MET A 318 -18.00 -21.48 19.01
CA MET A 318 -16.78 -22.11 19.50
C MET A 318 -15.89 -22.64 18.38
N LYS A 319 -16.48 -23.24 17.33
CA LYS A 319 -15.71 -23.73 16.17
C LYS A 319 -15.01 -22.58 15.44
N PHE A 320 -15.75 -21.50 15.15
CA PHE A 320 -15.18 -20.33 14.46
C PHE A 320 -14.13 -19.62 15.34
N LYS A 321 -14.44 -19.38 16.62
CA LYS A 321 -13.49 -18.79 17.58
C LYS A 321 -12.21 -19.62 17.69
N GLY A 322 -12.31 -20.95 17.69
CA GLY A 322 -11.17 -21.87 17.76
C GLY A 322 -10.26 -21.79 16.53
N GLN A 323 -10.83 -21.71 15.32
CA GLN A 323 -10.04 -21.56 14.09
C GLN A 323 -9.35 -20.19 14.03
N ALA A 324 -10.08 -19.11 14.34
CA ALA A 324 -9.54 -17.76 14.40
C ALA A 324 -8.42 -17.62 15.44
N TYR A 325 -8.62 -18.24 16.63
CA TYR A 325 -7.63 -18.28 17.68
C TYR A 325 -6.34 -18.97 17.25
N ASN A 326 -6.43 -20.16 16.66
CA ASN A 326 -5.26 -20.91 16.21
C ASN A 326 -4.45 -20.12 15.18
N TRP A 327 -5.12 -19.46 14.24
CA TRP A 327 -4.47 -18.65 13.23
C TRP A 327 -3.81 -17.39 13.84
N LEU A 328 -4.48 -16.66 14.72
CA LEU A 328 -3.91 -15.48 15.39
C LEU A 328 -2.73 -15.87 16.30
N ARG A 329 -2.82 -17.04 16.94
CA ARG A 329 -1.71 -17.57 17.72
C ARG A 329 -0.48 -17.86 16.84
N GLN A 330 -0.67 -18.46 15.66
CA GLN A 330 0.44 -18.63 14.70
C GLN A 330 1.01 -17.29 14.23
N LEU A 331 0.15 -16.31 13.93
CA LEU A 331 0.57 -14.97 13.57
C LEU A 331 1.44 -14.32 14.67
N TRP A 332 1.04 -14.45 15.93
CA TRP A 332 1.81 -13.97 17.07
C TRP A 332 3.14 -14.73 17.25
N LEU A 333 3.15 -16.05 17.16
CA LEU A 333 4.37 -16.86 17.23
C LEU A 333 5.36 -16.53 16.12
N ASN A 334 4.88 -16.15 14.94
CA ASN A 334 5.70 -15.65 13.83
C ASN A 334 6.19 -14.20 14.01
N GLY A 335 5.86 -13.57 15.15
CA GLY A 335 6.27 -12.21 15.45
C GLY A 335 5.39 -11.12 14.84
N GLY A 336 4.18 -11.44 14.40
CA GLY A 336 3.25 -10.48 13.79
C GLY A 336 2.52 -9.57 14.79
N LEU A 337 2.47 -9.97 16.06
CA LEU A 337 1.82 -9.23 17.13
C LEU A 337 2.78 -9.00 18.30
N ARG A 338 2.52 -7.94 19.06
CA ARG A 338 3.27 -7.58 20.26
C ARG A 338 2.73 -8.38 21.45
N GLY A 339 3.58 -8.70 22.45
CA GLY A 339 3.23 -9.35 23.69
C GLY A 339 4.18 -10.50 23.98
N THR A 340 4.55 -10.70 25.25
CA THR A 340 5.36 -11.84 25.71
C THR A 340 4.51 -13.03 26.05
N GLN A 341 3.23 -12.81 26.29
CA GLN A 341 2.19 -13.82 26.53
C GLN A 341 1.04 -13.61 25.53
N GLU A 342 0.31 -14.65 25.28
CA GLU A 342 -0.73 -14.70 24.24
C GLU A 342 -1.90 -13.77 24.54
N ASP A 343 -2.33 -13.69 25.78
CA ASP A 343 -3.38 -12.78 26.26
C ASP A 343 -3.03 -11.30 26.12
N GLN A 344 -1.74 -10.98 26.05
CA GLN A 344 -1.25 -9.64 25.75
C GLN A 344 -1.22 -9.31 24.24
N ALA A 345 -1.24 -10.33 23.38
CA ALA A 345 -1.12 -10.18 21.94
C ALA A 345 -2.46 -9.96 21.25
N PHE A 346 -3.48 -10.72 21.64
CA PHE A 346 -4.81 -10.59 21.05
C PHE A 346 -5.90 -11.10 21.99
N GLU A 347 -7.12 -10.59 21.80
CA GLU A 347 -8.33 -11.04 22.46
C GLU A 347 -9.44 -11.28 21.45
N LEU A 348 -10.11 -12.42 21.54
CA LEU A 348 -11.23 -12.80 20.69
C LEU A 348 -12.52 -12.85 21.50
N LEU A 349 -13.50 -12.05 21.09
CA LEU A 349 -14.84 -12.02 21.68
C LEU A 349 -15.86 -12.49 20.64
N LEU A 350 -16.56 -13.57 20.94
CA LEU A 350 -17.64 -14.12 20.10
C LEU A 350 -18.65 -14.85 20.99
N GLY A 351 -19.78 -14.23 21.22
CA GLY A 351 -20.86 -14.80 22.04
C GLY A 351 -21.88 -13.75 22.47
N VAL A 352 -22.97 -14.25 23.07
CA VAL A 352 -24.01 -13.39 23.68
C VAL A 352 -23.43 -12.67 24.88
N GLY A 353 -23.63 -11.37 24.95
CA GLY A 353 -23.09 -10.52 26.02
C GLY A 353 -21.59 -10.16 25.85
N GLU A 354 -20.84 -10.88 25.00
CA GLU A 354 -19.45 -10.53 24.65
C GLU A 354 -19.38 -9.63 23.41
N SER A 355 -19.92 -10.05 22.28
CA SER A 355 -19.86 -9.35 21.00
C SER A 355 -21.22 -9.12 20.35
N MET A 356 -22.24 -9.91 20.73
CA MET A 356 -23.57 -9.92 20.14
C MET A 356 -24.65 -9.80 21.21
N SER A 357 -25.80 -9.23 20.81
CA SER A 357 -27.06 -9.26 21.54
C SER A 357 -27.97 -10.37 21.01
N GLU A 358 -29.01 -10.72 21.79
CA GLU A 358 -30.07 -11.62 21.35
C GLU A 358 -30.80 -11.09 20.10
N ALA A 359 -30.85 -9.78 19.93
CA ALA A 359 -31.43 -9.14 18.73
C ALA A 359 -30.57 -9.39 17.49
N ASP A 360 -29.24 -9.38 17.62
CA ASP A 360 -28.32 -9.68 16.51
C ASP A 360 -28.46 -11.13 16.06
N ILE A 361 -28.58 -12.06 17.03
CA ILE A 361 -28.78 -13.49 16.73
C ILE A 361 -30.08 -13.71 15.98
N ARG A 362 -31.18 -13.11 16.45
CA ARG A 362 -32.49 -13.17 15.75
C ARG A 362 -32.45 -12.54 14.37
N ALA A 363 -31.58 -11.54 14.16
CA ALA A 363 -31.33 -10.94 12.87
C ALA A 363 -30.37 -11.75 11.98
N GLY A 364 -29.96 -12.95 12.39
CA GLY A 364 -29.03 -13.81 11.65
C GLY A 364 -27.57 -13.34 11.63
N LYS A 365 -27.20 -12.42 12.55
CA LYS A 365 -25.83 -11.89 12.60
C LYS A 365 -24.97 -12.71 13.55
N MET A 366 -23.75 -13.03 13.10
CA MET A 366 -22.67 -13.55 13.92
C MET A 366 -21.52 -12.53 13.91
N ILE A 367 -21.20 -11.92 15.06
CA ILE A 367 -20.24 -10.82 15.17
C ILE A 367 -19.07 -11.25 16.05
N MET A 368 -17.87 -11.31 15.46
CA MET A 368 -16.62 -11.50 16.18
C MET A 368 -15.93 -10.14 16.37
N LYS A 369 -15.47 -9.85 17.57
CA LYS A 369 -14.63 -8.71 17.89
C LYS A 369 -13.22 -9.19 18.20
N ILE A 370 -12.23 -8.58 17.58
CA ILE A 370 -10.81 -8.91 17.75
C ILE A 370 -10.08 -7.66 18.23
N LYS A 371 -9.40 -7.77 19.37
CA LYS A 371 -8.45 -6.76 19.84
C LYS A 371 -7.04 -7.25 19.56
N LEU A 372 -6.18 -6.37 19.06
CA LEU A 372 -4.84 -6.71 18.59
C LEU A 372 -3.80 -5.79 19.22
N ALA A 373 -2.71 -6.34 19.72
CA ALA A 373 -1.54 -5.57 20.09
C ALA A 373 -0.54 -5.54 18.92
N VAL A 374 -0.49 -4.42 18.21
CA VAL A 374 0.35 -4.25 17.02
C VAL A 374 1.77 -3.79 17.36
N LEU A 375 2.72 -4.08 16.47
CA LEU A 375 4.11 -3.66 16.57
C LEU A 375 4.28 -2.26 15.98
N ILE A 376 4.76 -1.32 16.80
CA ILE A 376 5.10 0.04 16.36
C ILE A 376 6.58 0.06 15.99
N PRO A 377 6.99 0.59 14.83
CA PRO A 377 8.39 0.66 14.43
C PRO A 377 9.15 1.66 15.30
N ALA A 378 10.43 1.38 15.59
CA ALA A 378 11.33 2.35 16.19
C ALA A 378 11.83 3.31 15.09
N GLU A 379 11.32 4.53 15.06
CA GLU A 379 11.78 5.58 14.14
C GLU A 379 12.95 6.38 14.71
N PHE A 380 13.04 6.47 16.04
CA PHE A 380 14.10 7.18 16.76
C PHE A 380 14.76 6.24 17.75
N ILE A 381 16.08 6.22 17.75
CA ILE A 381 16.89 5.48 18.71
C ILE A 381 17.75 6.52 19.46
N GLU A 382 17.50 6.66 20.76
CA GLU A 382 18.30 7.49 21.64
C GLU A 382 19.36 6.62 22.31
N LEU A 383 20.62 7.01 22.19
CA LEU A 383 21.75 6.34 22.83
C LEU A 383 22.29 7.22 23.94
N SER A 384 22.15 6.76 25.18
CA SER A 384 22.80 7.39 26.35
C SER A 384 24.06 6.61 26.67
N LEU A 385 25.22 7.25 26.49
CA LEU A 385 26.52 6.68 26.82
C LEU A 385 27.05 7.35 28.09
N THR A 386 27.28 6.56 29.13
CA THR A 386 27.91 7.03 30.36
C THR A 386 29.35 6.53 30.42
N PHE A 387 30.30 7.46 30.46
CA PHE A 387 31.70 7.13 30.62
C PHE A 387 32.09 7.35 32.09
N ASP A 388 32.59 6.31 32.76
CA ASP A 388 33.18 6.44 34.08
C ASP A 388 34.62 6.93 33.93
N THR A 389 34.86 8.20 34.27
CA THR A 389 36.18 8.84 34.18
C THR A 389 37.02 8.60 35.43
N ARG A 390 36.60 7.74 36.35
CA ARG A 390 37.42 7.39 37.51
C ARG A 390 38.67 6.63 37.08
N THR A 391 39.73 7.36 36.90
CA THR A 391 41.09 6.80 36.84
C THR A 391 41.38 6.03 38.12
N THR A 392 41.48 4.73 38.01
CA THR A 392 42.11 3.91 39.05
C THR A 392 43.55 4.38 39.22
N ARG A 393 43.88 4.95 40.40
CA ARG A 393 45.25 5.17 40.86
C ARG A 393 45.89 3.84 41.17
#